data_426f8cd58cafb4bf91bdc7c55767f4fe
#
_entry.id   426f8cd58cafb4bf91bdc7c55767f4fe
#
_cell.length_a   1.000
_cell.length_b   1.000
_cell.length_c   1.000
_cell.angle_alpha   90.00
_cell.angle_beta   90.00
_cell.angle_gamma   90.00
#
_symmetry.space_group_name_H-M   'P 1'
#
loop_
_entity.id
_entity.type
_entity.pdbx_description
1 polymer ?
#
loop_
_entity_poly.entity_id
_entity_poly.type
_entity_poly.pdbx_seq_one_letter_code
_entity_poly.pdbx_strand_id
1 'polypeptide(L)'
;GRGMKMKMEKEEKMTTADPKATKETVELWNYLHAVAGKQIITGQHTQTIPCEEIAYIRQTTGKEPKLRGFELLGYSPNINYADASPECLTEIEENKGTAEMALQWAIEQRKNGNGGILTFTFHWFSPLGGRDKSFYTEHTDFDAREVLKEGTPERAAFYHDMDVIAEILRRFQEERIPILWRPFHESYGTWFWWGAQGPEVARNLYHLMFDYYTCLLYTSPSPRD
;
A
#
# COMPACT_ATOMS: atom_id res chain seq x y z
N GLY A 1 55.69 -17.82 -2.38
CA GLY A 1 54.27 -17.91 -2.23
C GLY A 1 53.70 -16.59 -1.66
N ARG A 2 53.23 -15.69 -2.54
CA ARG A 2 52.47 -14.51 -2.09
C ARG A 2 51.00 -14.95 -1.86
N GLY A 3 50.60 -15.06 -0.61
CA GLY A 3 49.23 -15.29 -0.24
C GLY A 3 48.38 -14.05 -0.55
N MET A 4 47.51 -14.21 -1.52
CA MET A 4 46.46 -13.24 -1.84
C MET A 4 45.42 -13.29 -0.75
N LYS A 5 45.47 -12.38 0.21
CA LYS A 5 44.36 -12.17 1.15
C LYS A 5 43.19 -11.61 0.34
N MET A 6 42.22 -12.45 0.01
CA MET A 6 40.89 -11.99 -0.39
C MET A 6 40.30 -11.18 0.77
N LYS A 7 40.18 -9.86 0.58
CA LYS A 7 39.32 -9.03 1.40
C LYS A 7 37.91 -9.57 1.22
N MET A 8 37.37 -10.21 2.26
CA MET A 8 35.93 -10.37 2.38
C MET A 8 35.35 -8.95 2.45
N GLU A 9 34.73 -8.51 1.37
CA GLU A 9 33.85 -7.33 1.43
C GLU A 9 32.81 -7.64 2.51
N LYS A 10 32.76 -6.76 3.53
CA LYS A 10 31.67 -6.76 4.47
C LYS A 10 30.39 -6.60 3.64
N GLU A 11 29.56 -7.64 3.59
CA GLU A 11 28.19 -7.47 3.15
C GLU A 11 27.60 -6.33 3.98
N GLU A 12 27.37 -5.19 3.34
CA GLU A 12 26.62 -4.10 3.94
C GLU A 12 25.25 -4.68 4.30
N LYS A 13 24.97 -4.77 5.58
CA LYS A 13 23.73 -5.32 6.11
C LYS A 13 22.62 -4.37 5.66
N MET A 14 21.92 -4.73 4.56
CA MET A 14 20.80 -3.95 4.06
C MET A 14 19.72 -3.89 5.14
N THR A 15 19.45 -2.69 5.62
CA THR A 15 18.44 -2.42 6.65
C THR A 15 17.15 -1.92 6.00
N THR A 16 16.01 -2.15 6.66
CA THR A 16 14.75 -1.52 6.28
C THR A 16 14.84 0.00 6.38
N ALA A 17 14.10 0.71 5.51
CA ALA A 17 14.04 2.18 5.55
C ALA A 17 13.52 2.70 6.90
N ASP A 18 12.65 1.93 7.55
CA ASP A 18 12.16 2.20 8.89
C ASP A 18 13.01 1.44 9.93
N PRO A 19 13.76 2.13 10.78
CA PRO A 19 14.57 1.49 11.82
C PRO A 19 13.74 0.82 12.93
N LYS A 20 12.45 1.15 13.02
CA LYS A 20 11.51 0.59 14.00
C LYS A 20 10.59 -0.48 13.38
N ALA A 21 10.94 -0.98 12.20
CA ALA A 21 10.17 -2.04 11.56
C ALA A 21 10.01 -3.26 12.47
N THR A 22 8.82 -3.86 12.46
CA THR A 22 8.55 -5.08 13.24
C THR A 22 9.45 -6.23 12.80
N LYS A 23 9.63 -7.22 13.68
CA LYS A 23 10.38 -8.44 13.35
C LYS A 23 9.82 -9.09 12.08
N GLU A 24 8.51 -9.18 11.95
CA GLU A 24 7.82 -9.78 10.81
C GLU A 24 8.09 -9.01 9.51
N THR A 25 8.16 -7.69 9.57
CA THR A 25 8.53 -6.85 8.41
C THR A 25 9.98 -7.09 8.00
N VAL A 26 10.90 -7.20 8.95
CA VAL A 26 12.31 -7.53 8.70
C VAL A 26 12.44 -8.94 8.10
N GLU A 27 11.69 -9.90 8.59
CA GLU A 27 11.65 -11.26 8.05
C GLU A 27 11.16 -11.29 6.60
N LEU A 28 10.10 -10.54 6.27
CA LEU A 28 9.63 -10.38 4.90
C LEU A 28 10.70 -9.73 4.00
N TRP A 29 11.32 -8.66 4.48
CA TRP A 29 12.42 -7.99 3.77
C TRP A 29 13.56 -8.96 3.46
N ASN A 30 14.02 -9.70 4.44
CA ASN A 30 15.08 -10.70 4.27
C ASN A 30 14.66 -11.81 3.29
N TYR A 31 13.42 -12.27 3.36
CA TYR A 31 12.89 -13.26 2.43
C TYR A 31 12.93 -12.76 0.98
N LEU A 32 12.44 -11.53 0.72
CA LEU A 32 12.41 -10.94 -0.61
C LEU A 32 13.83 -10.81 -1.19
N HIS A 33 14.81 -10.42 -0.37
CA HIS A 33 16.21 -10.37 -0.79
C HIS A 33 16.81 -11.74 -1.05
N ALA A 34 16.49 -12.72 -0.22
CA ALA A 34 17.00 -14.08 -0.38
C ALA A 34 16.53 -14.75 -1.67
N VAL A 35 15.33 -14.44 -2.15
CA VAL A 35 14.76 -15.01 -3.38
C VAL A 35 15.04 -14.18 -4.63
N ALA A 36 15.43 -12.92 -4.46
CA ALA A 36 15.72 -12.01 -5.56
C ALA A 36 16.79 -12.59 -6.51
N GLY A 37 16.52 -12.59 -7.81
CA GLY A 37 17.40 -13.17 -8.83
C GLY A 37 17.46 -14.71 -8.86
N LYS A 38 16.73 -15.40 -7.99
CA LYS A 38 16.71 -16.87 -7.91
C LYS A 38 15.33 -17.47 -8.18
N GLN A 39 14.27 -16.76 -7.80
CA GLN A 39 12.88 -17.24 -7.91
C GLN A 39 11.96 -16.10 -8.33
N ILE A 40 10.84 -16.47 -8.92
CA ILE A 40 9.72 -15.57 -9.20
C ILE A 40 8.62 -15.85 -8.19
N ILE A 41 8.17 -14.82 -7.48
CA ILE A 41 6.99 -14.89 -6.62
C ILE A 41 5.77 -14.60 -7.48
N THR A 42 4.86 -15.56 -7.59
CA THR A 42 3.59 -15.33 -8.27
C THR A 42 2.64 -14.54 -7.39
N GLY A 43 1.89 -13.63 -7.99
CA GLY A 43 0.89 -12.83 -7.31
C GLY A 43 -0.38 -12.65 -8.14
N GLN A 44 -1.46 -12.35 -7.45
CA GLN A 44 -2.73 -11.95 -8.05
C GLN A 44 -3.27 -10.73 -7.32
N HIS A 45 -3.54 -9.68 -8.06
CA HIS A 45 -4.34 -8.55 -7.59
C HIS A 45 -5.82 -8.90 -7.75
N THR A 46 -6.61 -8.70 -6.70
CA THR A 46 -8.05 -8.96 -6.75
C THR A 46 -8.84 -7.69 -6.47
N GLN A 47 -9.90 -7.49 -7.22
CA GLN A 47 -10.83 -6.37 -7.12
C GLN A 47 -12.21 -6.80 -6.67
N THR A 48 -12.49 -8.10 -6.75
CA THR A 48 -13.83 -8.64 -6.51
C THR A 48 -13.92 -9.40 -5.19
N ILE A 49 -15.07 -9.27 -4.55
CA ILE A 49 -15.48 -10.10 -3.43
C ILE A 49 -16.57 -11.03 -3.97
N PRO A 50 -16.39 -12.35 -3.97
CA PRO A 50 -15.50 -13.20 -3.14
C PRO A 50 -14.14 -13.62 -3.74
N CYS A 51 -13.43 -12.80 -4.44
CA CYS A 51 -12.12 -13.12 -5.02
C CYS A 51 -12.20 -14.22 -6.10
N GLU A 52 -12.98 -13.99 -7.12
CA GLU A 52 -13.23 -14.96 -8.20
C GLU A 52 -11.96 -15.36 -8.93
N GLU A 53 -11.01 -14.45 -9.11
CA GLU A 53 -9.71 -14.70 -9.75
C GLU A 53 -8.92 -15.76 -8.98
N ILE A 54 -8.93 -15.70 -7.65
CA ILE A 54 -8.26 -16.66 -6.79
C ILE A 54 -8.94 -18.02 -6.87
N ALA A 55 -10.26 -18.05 -6.84
CA ALA A 55 -11.04 -19.28 -7.00
C ALA A 55 -10.74 -19.97 -8.34
N TYR A 56 -10.68 -19.20 -9.42
CA TYR A 56 -10.34 -19.69 -10.76
C TYR A 56 -8.91 -20.27 -10.82
N ILE A 57 -7.92 -19.54 -10.26
CA ILE A 57 -6.52 -20.00 -10.23
C ILE A 57 -6.42 -21.32 -9.43
N ARG A 58 -7.06 -21.36 -8.27
CA ARG A 58 -7.07 -22.58 -7.44
C ARG A 58 -7.70 -23.76 -8.16
N GLN A 59 -8.84 -23.57 -8.79
CA GLN A 59 -9.54 -24.59 -9.55
C GLN A 59 -8.71 -25.13 -10.72
N THR A 60 -8.00 -24.22 -11.42
CA THR A 60 -7.22 -24.56 -12.61
C THR A 60 -5.87 -25.20 -12.29
N THR A 61 -5.20 -24.74 -11.25
CA THR A 61 -3.81 -25.10 -10.96
C THR A 61 -3.63 -25.97 -9.69
N GLY A 62 -4.66 -26.04 -8.84
CA GLY A 62 -4.58 -26.66 -7.51
C GLY A 62 -3.75 -25.85 -6.49
N LYS A 63 -3.33 -24.61 -6.85
CA LYS A 63 -2.44 -23.77 -6.03
C LYS A 63 -2.96 -22.34 -5.97
N GLU A 64 -2.49 -21.59 -4.98
CA GLU A 64 -2.72 -20.16 -4.87
C GLU A 64 -1.40 -19.38 -5.04
N PRO A 65 -1.47 -18.14 -5.58
CA PRO A 65 -0.33 -17.24 -5.59
C PRO A 65 0.12 -16.91 -4.16
N LYS A 66 1.42 -16.78 -3.97
CA LYS A 66 2.00 -16.41 -2.66
C LYS A 66 1.73 -14.96 -2.29
N LEU A 67 1.70 -14.07 -3.30
CA LEU A 67 1.42 -12.65 -3.12
C LEU A 67 -0.01 -12.34 -3.54
N ARG A 68 -0.76 -11.66 -2.67
CA ARG A 68 -2.11 -11.22 -2.96
C ARG A 68 -2.20 -9.70 -2.82
N GLY A 69 -2.70 -9.05 -3.87
CA GLY A 69 -2.89 -7.62 -3.93
C GLY A 69 -4.35 -7.24 -3.72
N PHE A 70 -4.56 -6.15 -3.00
CA PHE A 70 -5.87 -5.55 -2.76
C PHE A 70 -5.85 -4.05 -2.99
N GLU A 71 -7.01 -3.50 -3.25
CA GLU A 71 -7.23 -2.09 -3.50
C GLU A 71 -8.00 -1.45 -2.35
N LEU A 72 -7.57 -0.27 -1.88
CA LEU A 72 -8.23 0.48 -0.82
C LEU A 72 -9.21 1.56 -1.33
N LEU A 73 -9.57 1.56 -2.61
CA LEU A 73 -10.51 2.50 -3.20
C LEU A 73 -11.79 2.67 -2.36
N GLY A 74 -12.38 1.58 -1.90
CA GLY A 74 -13.60 1.59 -1.10
C GLY A 74 -13.48 2.31 0.26
N TYR A 75 -12.26 2.60 0.71
CA TYR A 75 -11.98 3.31 1.97
C TYR A 75 -11.60 4.78 1.74
N SER A 76 -11.56 5.24 0.50
CA SER A 76 -11.21 6.64 0.21
C SER A 76 -12.24 7.59 0.83
N PRO A 77 -11.83 8.60 1.62
CA PRO A 77 -12.77 9.43 2.38
C PRO A 77 -13.70 10.31 1.55
N ASN A 78 -13.29 10.67 0.33
CA ASN A 78 -13.95 11.73 -0.45
C ASN A 78 -14.67 11.18 -1.71
N ILE A 79 -15.18 9.96 -1.64
CA ILE A 79 -15.96 9.39 -2.73
C ILE A 79 -17.22 10.23 -2.96
N ASN A 80 -17.38 10.76 -4.18
CA ASN A 80 -18.59 11.49 -4.56
C ASN A 80 -19.61 10.52 -5.17
N TYR A 81 -20.42 9.89 -4.33
CA TYR A 81 -21.44 8.94 -4.76
C TYR A 81 -22.52 9.58 -5.65
N ALA A 82 -22.76 10.89 -5.51
CA ALA A 82 -23.79 11.59 -6.25
C ALA A 82 -23.41 11.77 -7.74
N ASP A 83 -22.13 12.01 -8.02
CA ASP A 83 -21.60 12.22 -9.36
C ASP A 83 -20.89 10.99 -9.95
N ALA A 84 -20.77 9.91 -9.18
CA ALA A 84 -20.09 8.72 -9.62
C ALA A 84 -20.87 8.03 -10.75
N SER A 85 -20.15 7.63 -11.81
CA SER A 85 -20.71 6.80 -12.88
C SER A 85 -21.09 5.40 -12.38
N PRO A 86 -21.99 4.67 -13.06
CA PRO A 86 -22.28 3.28 -12.71
C PRO A 86 -21.05 2.40 -12.63
N GLU A 87 -20.08 2.60 -13.52
CA GLU A 87 -18.82 1.87 -13.57
C GLU A 87 -17.94 2.19 -12.32
N CYS A 88 -17.89 3.46 -11.94
CA CYS A 88 -17.18 3.89 -10.73
C CYS A 88 -17.82 3.28 -9.47
N LEU A 89 -19.14 3.31 -9.37
CA LEU A 89 -19.87 2.69 -8.27
C LEU A 89 -19.61 1.18 -8.18
N THR A 90 -19.56 0.49 -9.32
CA THR A 90 -19.23 -0.93 -9.37
C THR A 90 -17.81 -1.20 -8.83
N GLU A 91 -16.81 -0.41 -9.27
CA GLU A 91 -15.44 -0.54 -8.77
C GLU A 91 -15.34 -0.31 -7.25
N ILE A 92 -16.09 0.67 -6.74
CA ILE A 92 -16.15 0.94 -5.30
C ILE A 92 -16.74 -0.26 -4.54
N GLU A 93 -17.86 -0.81 -5.03
CA GLU A 93 -18.51 -1.99 -4.42
C GLU A 93 -17.61 -3.23 -4.43
N GLU A 94 -16.92 -3.49 -5.54
CA GLU A 94 -15.99 -4.61 -5.69
C GLU A 94 -14.80 -4.53 -4.72
N ASN A 95 -14.45 -3.34 -4.22
CA ASN A 95 -13.36 -3.09 -3.30
C ASN A 95 -13.81 -2.80 -1.85
N LYS A 96 -15.10 -2.95 -1.56
CA LYS A 96 -15.58 -2.87 -0.17
C LYS A 96 -15.12 -4.08 0.64
N GLY A 97 -14.66 -3.82 1.86
CA GLY A 97 -14.24 -4.88 2.79
C GLY A 97 -12.92 -5.56 2.42
N THR A 98 -12.16 -5.03 1.46
CA THR A 98 -10.89 -5.62 1.03
C THR A 98 -9.84 -5.65 2.15
N ALA A 99 -9.83 -4.66 3.05
CA ALA A 99 -8.92 -4.65 4.18
C ALA A 99 -9.22 -5.79 5.17
N GLU A 100 -10.50 -6.02 5.49
CA GLU A 100 -10.94 -7.11 6.37
C GLU A 100 -10.63 -8.47 5.74
N MET A 101 -10.90 -8.61 4.45
CA MET A 101 -10.60 -9.83 3.69
C MET A 101 -9.09 -10.12 3.66
N ALA A 102 -8.28 -9.11 3.40
CA ALA A 102 -6.82 -9.22 3.38
C ALA A 102 -6.26 -9.62 4.75
N LEU A 103 -6.76 -9.00 5.81
CA LEU A 103 -6.36 -9.31 7.19
C LEU A 103 -6.70 -10.76 7.55
N GLN A 104 -7.91 -11.20 7.27
CA GLN A 104 -8.36 -12.57 7.52
C GLN A 104 -7.50 -13.58 6.75
N TRP A 105 -7.28 -13.33 5.46
CA TRP A 105 -6.42 -14.19 4.64
C TRP A 105 -5.00 -14.29 5.18
N ALA A 106 -4.38 -13.18 5.57
CA ALA A 106 -3.02 -13.17 6.10
C ALA A 106 -2.91 -13.94 7.44
N ILE A 107 -3.91 -13.83 8.32
CA ILE A 107 -4.00 -14.59 9.56
C ILE A 107 -4.08 -16.10 9.26
N GLU A 108 -4.92 -16.50 8.33
CA GLU A 108 -5.05 -17.90 7.90
C GLU A 108 -3.76 -18.44 7.30
N GLN A 109 -3.11 -17.66 6.42
CA GLN A 109 -1.82 -18.05 5.84
C GLN A 109 -0.74 -18.25 6.92
N ARG A 110 -0.70 -17.40 7.93
CA ARG A 110 0.21 -17.53 9.07
C ARG A 110 -0.08 -18.79 9.88
N LYS A 111 -1.35 -19.05 10.20
CA LYS A 111 -1.76 -20.28 10.93
C LYS A 111 -1.38 -21.55 10.19
N ASN A 112 -1.49 -21.54 8.88
CA ASN A 112 -1.18 -22.69 8.01
C ASN A 112 0.30 -22.79 7.63
N GLY A 113 1.13 -21.84 8.06
CA GLY A 113 2.57 -21.83 7.73
C GLY A 113 2.89 -21.53 6.26
N ASN A 114 1.94 -20.98 5.49
CA ASN A 114 2.10 -20.76 4.05
C ASN A 114 2.89 -19.49 3.70
N GLY A 115 3.04 -18.56 4.64
CA GLY A 115 3.82 -17.33 4.44
C GLY A 115 3.29 -16.43 3.32
N GLY A 116 1.99 -16.20 3.26
CA GLY A 116 1.37 -15.31 2.28
C GLY A 116 1.86 -13.86 2.43
N ILE A 117 1.96 -13.14 1.33
CA ILE A 117 2.44 -11.76 1.26
C ILE A 117 1.30 -10.86 0.79
N LEU A 118 1.07 -9.75 1.50
CA LEU A 118 0.08 -8.75 1.15
C LEU A 118 0.71 -7.55 0.46
N THR A 119 0.01 -7.03 -0.56
CA THR A 119 0.27 -5.70 -1.12
C THR A 119 -1.02 -4.92 -1.26
N PHE A 120 -0.97 -3.62 -1.01
CA PHE A 120 -2.11 -2.71 -1.21
C PHE A 120 -1.75 -1.59 -2.16
N THR A 121 -2.66 -1.30 -3.08
CA THR A 121 -2.72 -0.06 -3.83
C THR A 121 -3.85 0.82 -3.28
N PHE A 122 -3.82 2.09 -3.60
CA PHE A 122 -4.83 3.03 -3.16
C PHE A 122 -5.19 4.00 -4.28
N HIS A 123 -6.32 3.77 -4.96
CA HIS A 123 -6.94 4.76 -5.81
C HIS A 123 -7.60 5.81 -4.91
N TRP A 124 -6.88 6.87 -4.69
CA TRP A 124 -7.20 7.88 -3.71
C TRP A 124 -7.99 9.01 -4.35
N PHE A 125 -9.29 9.09 -4.05
CA PHE A 125 -10.09 10.24 -4.41
C PHE A 125 -9.46 11.49 -3.84
N SER A 126 -9.35 12.54 -4.67
CA SER A 126 -8.66 13.78 -4.26
C SER A 126 -9.18 14.28 -2.91
N PRO A 127 -8.30 14.72 -2.02
CA PRO A 127 -8.65 15.01 -0.61
C PRO A 127 -9.73 16.08 -0.42
N LEU A 128 -9.91 17.01 -1.35
CA LEU A 128 -10.99 18.00 -1.32
C LEU A 128 -12.20 17.60 -2.18
N GLY A 129 -12.20 16.37 -2.69
CA GLY A 129 -13.25 15.86 -3.55
C GLY A 129 -13.06 16.21 -5.02
N GLY A 130 -14.05 15.86 -5.81
CA GLY A 130 -14.07 16.05 -7.27
C GLY A 130 -15.30 15.37 -7.84
N ARG A 131 -15.29 15.15 -9.17
CA ARG A 131 -16.38 14.47 -9.86
C ARG A 131 -16.06 12.99 -9.98
N ASP A 132 -17.00 12.14 -10.32
CA ASP A 132 -16.87 10.74 -10.68
C ASP A 132 -15.58 10.07 -10.09
N LYS A 133 -14.67 9.58 -10.92
CA LYS A 133 -13.37 9.00 -10.53
C LYS A 133 -12.35 10.12 -10.24
N SER A 134 -12.54 10.89 -9.18
CA SER A 134 -11.69 12.06 -8.88
C SER A 134 -10.24 11.73 -8.48
N PHE A 135 -9.85 10.47 -8.49
CA PHE A 135 -8.43 10.11 -8.51
C PHE A 135 -7.76 10.38 -9.85
N TYR A 136 -8.53 10.54 -10.95
CA TYR A 136 -8.02 11.03 -12.23
C TYR A 136 -7.91 12.55 -12.24
N THR A 137 -6.82 13.06 -12.79
CA THR A 137 -6.54 14.50 -12.93
C THR A 137 -7.67 15.24 -13.64
N GLU A 138 -8.28 14.65 -14.65
CA GLU A 138 -9.37 15.27 -15.42
C GLU A 138 -10.68 15.42 -14.64
N HIS A 139 -10.82 14.75 -13.49
CA HIS A 139 -12.03 14.77 -12.67
C HIS A 139 -11.89 15.59 -11.39
N THR A 140 -10.79 16.29 -11.20
CA THR A 140 -10.54 17.10 -10.01
C THR A 140 -9.69 18.33 -10.31
N ASP A 141 -9.89 19.40 -9.55
CA ASP A 141 -9.06 20.59 -9.55
C ASP A 141 -7.99 20.55 -8.43
N PHE A 142 -7.87 19.42 -7.73
CA PHE A 142 -6.92 19.27 -6.64
C PHE A 142 -5.48 19.40 -7.14
N ASP A 143 -4.75 20.38 -6.60
CA ASP A 143 -3.36 20.63 -6.95
C ASP A 143 -2.43 20.05 -5.89
N ALA A 144 -1.74 18.97 -6.22
CA ALA A 144 -0.82 18.29 -5.31
C ALA A 144 0.35 19.18 -4.83
N ARG A 145 0.70 20.24 -5.55
CA ARG A 145 1.73 21.22 -5.13
C ARG A 145 1.32 21.97 -3.88
N GLU A 146 0.01 22.22 -3.71
CA GLU A 146 -0.51 22.90 -2.54
C GLU A 146 -0.38 22.07 -1.26
N VAL A 147 -0.36 20.75 -1.37
CA VAL A 147 -0.10 19.85 -0.22
C VAL A 147 1.26 20.11 0.42
N LEU A 148 2.24 20.49 -0.40
CA LEU A 148 3.62 20.72 0.07
C LEU A 148 3.81 22.08 0.76
N LYS A 149 2.77 22.94 0.75
CA LYS A 149 2.78 24.27 1.37
C LYS A 149 2.08 24.22 2.73
N GLU A 150 2.72 24.84 3.73
CA GLU A 150 2.11 24.98 5.05
C GLU A 150 0.82 25.81 5.02
N GLY A 151 -0.17 25.41 5.81
CA GLY A 151 -1.40 26.16 6.03
C GLY A 151 -2.43 26.11 4.91
N THR A 152 -2.24 25.30 3.88
CA THR A 152 -3.20 25.16 2.78
C THR A 152 -4.33 24.20 3.15
N PRO A 153 -5.55 24.39 2.59
CA PRO A 153 -6.64 23.44 2.73
C PRO A 153 -6.30 22.06 2.18
N GLU A 154 -5.55 22.01 1.07
CA GLU A 154 -5.10 20.79 0.42
C GLU A 154 -4.22 19.95 1.35
N ARG A 155 -3.29 20.60 2.04
CA ARG A 155 -2.43 19.93 3.03
C ARG A 155 -3.25 19.39 4.19
N ALA A 156 -4.15 20.16 4.76
CA ALA A 156 -5.02 19.73 5.86
C ALA A 156 -5.89 18.52 5.45
N ALA A 157 -6.49 18.58 4.26
CA ALA A 157 -7.30 17.48 3.74
C ALA A 157 -6.48 16.23 3.44
N PHE A 158 -5.28 16.36 2.93
CA PHE A 158 -4.34 15.26 2.69
C PHE A 158 -3.99 14.52 3.99
N TYR A 159 -3.68 15.25 5.05
CA TYR A 159 -3.42 14.66 6.37
C TYR A 159 -4.66 13.99 6.97
N HIS A 160 -5.83 14.61 6.84
CA HIS A 160 -7.09 14.00 7.28
C HIS A 160 -7.33 12.64 6.61
N ASP A 161 -7.14 12.55 5.31
CA ASP A 161 -7.31 11.29 4.58
C ASP A 161 -6.29 10.24 5.02
N MET A 162 -5.05 10.67 5.29
CA MET A 162 -4.03 9.77 5.85
C MET A 162 -4.42 9.24 7.23
N ASP A 163 -5.06 10.05 8.07
CA ASP A 163 -5.55 9.59 9.38
C ASP A 163 -6.57 8.46 9.22
N VAL A 164 -7.48 8.58 8.26
CA VAL A 164 -8.48 7.54 7.99
C VAL A 164 -7.81 6.23 7.54
N ILE A 165 -6.85 6.31 6.64
CA ILE A 165 -6.12 5.13 6.14
C ILE A 165 -5.21 4.54 7.23
N ALA A 166 -4.62 5.38 8.09
CA ALA A 166 -3.78 4.93 9.20
C ALA A 166 -4.54 3.99 10.15
N GLU A 167 -5.82 4.21 10.39
CA GLU A 167 -6.63 3.31 11.23
C GLU A 167 -6.76 1.91 10.60
N ILE A 168 -6.80 1.82 9.28
CA ILE A 168 -6.79 0.53 8.57
C ILE A 168 -5.42 -0.14 8.72
N LEU A 169 -4.33 0.60 8.44
CA LEU A 169 -2.97 0.08 8.55
C LEU A 169 -2.62 -0.37 9.97
N ARG A 170 -3.17 0.32 10.98
CA ARG A 170 -2.99 -0.03 12.39
C ARG A 170 -3.51 -1.42 12.73
N ARG A 171 -4.60 -1.87 12.14
CA ARG A 171 -5.13 -3.22 12.35
C ARG A 171 -4.12 -4.29 11.92
N PHE A 172 -3.40 -4.08 10.82
CA PHE A 172 -2.33 -4.97 10.37
C PHE A 172 -1.11 -4.92 11.28
N GLN A 173 -0.77 -3.73 11.76
CA GLN A 173 0.31 -3.53 12.72
C GLN A 173 0.03 -4.28 14.05
N GLU A 174 -1.17 -4.17 14.60
CA GLU A 174 -1.59 -4.86 15.82
C GLU A 174 -1.51 -6.38 15.69
N GLU A 175 -1.85 -6.91 14.51
CA GLU A 175 -1.73 -8.33 14.19
C GLU A 175 -0.31 -8.72 13.74
N ARG A 176 0.63 -7.77 13.69
CA ARG A 176 2.01 -7.97 13.23
C ARG A 176 2.10 -8.59 11.84
N ILE A 177 1.23 -8.13 10.94
CA ILE A 177 1.20 -8.54 9.53
C ILE A 177 1.85 -7.46 8.69
N PRO A 178 2.99 -7.75 8.05
CA PRO A 178 3.66 -6.79 7.17
C PRO A 178 2.88 -6.60 5.87
N ILE A 179 2.96 -5.41 5.32
CA ILE A 179 2.31 -5.01 4.08
C ILE A 179 3.34 -4.41 3.13
N LEU A 180 3.29 -4.78 1.86
CA LEU A 180 3.92 -4.04 0.79
C LEU A 180 2.99 -2.90 0.37
N TRP A 181 3.21 -1.73 0.94
CA TRP A 181 2.40 -0.54 0.73
C TRP A 181 2.81 0.19 -0.55
N ARG A 182 1.86 0.36 -1.47
CA ARG A 182 2.07 0.98 -2.79
C ARG A 182 1.13 2.17 -3.02
N PRO A 183 1.21 3.23 -2.21
CA PRO A 183 0.50 4.47 -2.47
C PRO A 183 1.12 5.18 -3.66
N PHE A 184 0.38 6.09 -4.28
CA PHE A 184 0.86 6.88 -5.42
C PHE A 184 1.41 6.02 -6.57
N HIS A 185 0.78 4.85 -6.82
CA HIS A 185 1.18 3.99 -7.93
C HIS A 185 1.05 4.74 -9.26
N GLU A 186 1.84 4.34 -10.25
CA GLU A 186 1.85 4.98 -11.57
C GLU A 186 2.16 6.49 -11.55
N SER A 187 2.90 6.97 -10.56
CA SER A 187 3.24 8.39 -10.41
C SER A 187 4.19 8.94 -11.50
N TYR A 188 4.67 8.09 -12.40
CA TYR A 188 5.38 8.48 -13.61
C TYR A 188 4.47 9.09 -14.67
N GLY A 189 3.15 8.87 -14.57
CA GLY A 189 2.13 9.41 -15.46
C GLY A 189 1.40 10.61 -14.86
N THR A 190 0.64 11.32 -15.70
CA THR A 190 -0.08 12.52 -15.31
C THR A 190 -1.58 12.31 -15.12
N TRP A 191 -2.08 11.08 -15.29
CA TRP A 191 -3.50 10.77 -15.23
C TRP A 191 -4.07 10.75 -13.82
N PHE A 192 -3.27 10.49 -12.79
CA PHE A 192 -3.66 10.60 -11.39
C PHE A 192 -3.21 11.92 -10.79
N TRP A 193 -4.00 12.49 -9.87
CA TRP A 193 -3.70 13.78 -9.26
C TRP A 193 -2.33 13.82 -8.55
N TRP A 194 -1.87 12.70 -8.00
CA TRP A 194 -0.57 12.61 -7.31
C TRP A 194 0.64 12.60 -8.24
N GLY A 195 0.44 12.28 -9.53
CA GLY A 195 1.49 12.30 -10.56
C GLY A 195 1.39 13.50 -11.49
N ALA A 196 0.27 14.24 -11.47
CA ALA A 196 -0.04 15.29 -12.43
C ALA A 196 0.97 16.45 -12.44
N GLN A 197 1.62 16.73 -11.32
CA GLN A 197 2.56 17.84 -11.15
C GLN A 197 4.02 17.43 -11.29
N GLY A 198 4.28 16.23 -11.80
CA GLY A 198 5.61 15.73 -12.10
C GLY A 198 6.27 14.93 -10.98
N PRO A 199 7.43 14.34 -11.28
CA PRO A 199 8.06 13.35 -10.40
C PRO A 199 8.61 13.93 -9.09
N GLU A 200 9.02 15.19 -9.08
CA GLU A 200 9.53 15.83 -7.87
C GLU A 200 8.40 16.02 -6.85
N VAL A 201 7.24 16.50 -7.28
CA VAL A 201 6.07 16.65 -6.41
C VAL A 201 5.62 15.29 -5.91
N ALA A 202 5.50 14.28 -6.77
CA ALA A 202 5.13 12.92 -6.39
C ALA A 202 6.08 12.33 -5.33
N ARG A 203 7.38 12.51 -5.51
CA ARG A 203 8.40 12.09 -4.54
C ARG A 203 8.23 12.79 -3.19
N ASN A 204 7.98 14.10 -3.20
CA ASN A 204 7.80 14.87 -1.96
C ASN A 204 6.50 14.48 -1.24
N LEU A 205 5.42 14.18 -1.97
CA LEU A 205 4.21 13.60 -1.37
C LEU A 205 4.51 12.26 -0.68
N TYR A 206 5.31 11.42 -1.33
CA TYR A 206 5.70 10.13 -0.75
C TYR A 206 6.49 10.30 0.55
N HIS A 207 7.47 11.20 0.58
CA HIS A 207 8.23 11.50 1.80
C HIS A 207 7.32 12.03 2.91
N LEU A 208 6.44 12.96 2.58
CA LEU A 208 5.49 13.53 3.54
C LEU A 208 4.61 12.44 4.16
N MET A 209 4.09 11.54 3.33
CA MET A 209 3.29 10.40 3.76
C MET A 209 4.10 9.44 4.64
N PHE A 210 5.31 9.08 4.21
CA PHE A 210 6.17 8.16 4.94
C PHE A 210 6.49 8.68 6.34
N ASP A 211 6.89 9.94 6.45
CA ASP A 211 7.21 10.58 7.72
C ASP A 211 5.98 10.65 8.63
N TYR A 212 4.83 10.98 8.08
CA TYR A 212 3.59 11.07 8.83
C TYR A 212 3.11 9.72 9.35
N TYR A 213 3.05 8.70 8.52
CA TYR A 213 2.67 7.36 8.97
C TYR A 213 3.64 6.76 9.96
N THR A 214 4.93 6.96 9.77
CA THR A 214 5.95 6.52 10.72
C THR A 214 5.73 7.17 12.08
N CYS A 215 5.45 8.46 12.13
CA CYS A 215 5.13 9.18 13.36
C CYS A 215 3.85 8.67 14.00
N LEU A 216 2.74 8.60 13.26
CA LEU A 216 1.41 8.21 13.77
C LEU A 216 1.38 6.78 14.33
N LEU A 217 1.96 5.82 13.60
CA LEU A 217 1.87 4.41 13.97
C LEU A 217 2.75 4.05 15.16
N TYR A 218 3.80 4.85 15.45
CA TYR A 218 4.70 4.59 16.58
C TYR A 218 4.41 5.43 17.84
N THR A 219 3.58 6.48 17.74
CA THR A 219 3.22 7.33 18.90
C THR A 219 1.98 6.89 19.64
N SER A 220 1.20 5.94 19.11
CA SER A 220 0.09 5.33 19.85
C SER A 220 0.65 4.37 20.90
N PRO A 221 0.25 4.50 22.17
CA PRO A 221 0.63 3.51 23.18
C PRO A 221 0.12 2.15 22.74
N SER A 222 1.01 1.17 22.72
CA SER A 222 0.59 -0.22 22.55
C SER A 222 -0.31 -0.58 23.73
N PRO A 223 -1.51 -1.14 23.52
CA PRO A 223 -2.37 -1.55 24.63
C PRO A 223 -1.87 -2.77 25.40
N ARG A 224 -0.66 -3.22 25.15
CA ARG A 224 -0.07 -4.42 25.76
C ARG A 224 1.38 -4.18 26.16
N ASP A 225 1.54 -3.64 27.31
CA ASP A 225 2.62 -3.98 28.25
C ASP A 225 2.01 -4.68 29.43
#